data_7a2ed644087bac58aa85249363f75a23
#
_entry.id   7a2ed644087bac58aa85249363f75a23
#
_cell.length_a   1.000
_cell.length_b   1.000
_cell.length_c   1.000
_cell.angle_alpha   90.00
_cell.angle_beta   90.00
_cell.angle_gamma   90.00
#
_symmetry.space_group_name_H-M   'P 1'
#
loop_
_entity.id
_entity.type
_entity.pdbx_description
1 polymer ?
#
loop_
_entity_poly.entity_id
_entity_poly.type
_entity_poly.pdbx_seq_one_letter_code
_entity_poly.pdbx_strand_id
1 'polypeptide(L)'
;MTSKISQNIGLKKLDLPALSIKNLTKIYNDSFKALDGISLDVRQGDFFALLGPNGAGKSTTIGIICSLVRKTEGTISVFQHDVDQDFSSAKHLIGVVPQEFNFNQFEKPIDILITQAGYFGIKASIASVRAEKYLKQLGLWEKRNDFSRNLSGGMKRRLMIARALIHEPKLLILDEPTAGVDIEL
;
A
#
# COMPACT_ATOMS: atom_id res chain seq x y z
N MET A 1 23.83 -5.75 -54.94
CA MET A 1 22.59 -6.20 -54.27
C MET A 1 22.94 -6.50 -52.84
N THR A 2 22.74 -5.55 -51.96
CA THR A 2 23.05 -5.63 -50.51
C THR A 2 21.75 -5.62 -49.75
N SER A 3 21.33 -6.79 -49.24
CA SER A 3 20.15 -6.95 -48.43
C SER A 3 20.44 -6.49 -46.99
N LYS A 4 19.74 -5.44 -46.56
CA LYS A 4 19.70 -4.97 -45.19
C LYS A 4 18.93 -6.00 -44.33
N ILE A 5 19.64 -6.69 -43.44
CA ILE A 5 19.01 -7.43 -42.35
C ILE A 5 18.79 -6.42 -41.22
N SER A 6 17.58 -5.89 -41.10
CA SER A 6 17.14 -5.16 -39.92
C SER A 6 16.77 -6.19 -38.83
N GLN A 7 17.72 -6.45 -37.94
CA GLN A 7 17.39 -7.19 -36.69
C GLN A 7 16.60 -6.25 -35.76
N ASN A 8 15.29 -6.47 -35.71
CA ASN A 8 14.44 -5.95 -34.64
C ASN A 8 14.85 -6.67 -33.34
N ILE A 9 15.77 -6.09 -32.59
CA ILE A 9 16.02 -6.46 -31.22
C ILE A 9 14.84 -5.92 -30.42
N GLY A 10 13.77 -6.72 -30.30
CA GLY A 10 12.70 -6.49 -29.35
C GLY A 10 13.31 -6.49 -27.94
N LEU A 11 13.54 -5.30 -27.38
CA LEU A 11 13.82 -5.13 -25.96
C LEU A 11 12.64 -5.75 -25.20
N LYS A 12 12.80 -7.00 -24.73
CA LYS A 12 11.94 -7.55 -23.69
C LYS A 12 11.94 -6.52 -22.57
N LYS A 13 10.81 -5.84 -22.37
CA LYS A 13 10.57 -5.00 -21.20
C LYS A 13 10.92 -5.91 -20.03
N LEU A 14 12.01 -5.64 -19.33
CA LEU A 14 12.39 -6.37 -18.12
C LEU A 14 11.17 -6.33 -17.21
N ASP A 15 10.62 -7.49 -16.91
CA ASP A 15 9.41 -7.67 -16.11
C ASP A 15 9.81 -7.49 -14.64
N LEU A 16 10.13 -6.23 -14.29
CA LEU A 16 10.63 -5.87 -12.97
C LEU A 16 9.47 -5.95 -11.96
N PRO A 17 9.68 -6.63 -10.82
CA PRO A 17 8.62 -6.78 -9.83
C PRO A 17 8.22 -5.43 -9.24
N ALA A 18 6.93 -5.31 -8.89
CA ALA A 18 6.42 -4.19 -8.10
C ALA A 18 6.92 -4.26 -6.65
N LEU A 19 7.02 -5.48 -6.11
CA LEU A 19 7.58 -5.78 -4.80
C LEU A 19 8.52 -6.97 -4.93
N SER A 20 9.74 -6.87 -4.42
CA SER A 20 10.69 -7.97 -4.30
C SER A 20 11.18 -8.09 -2.87
N ILE A 21 11.04 -9.28 -2.29
CA ILE A 21 11.52 -9.64 -0.96
C ILE A 21 12.50 -10.79 -1.11
N LYS A 22 13.70 -10.70 -0.53
CA LYS A 22 14.74 -11.72 -0.60
C LYS A 22 15.30 -12.03 0.79
N ASN A 23 15.19 -13.30 1.18
CA ASN A 23 15.72 -13.84 2.44
C ASN A 23 15.34 -13.01 3.68
N LEU A 24 14.10 -12.52 3.71
CA LEU A 24 13.62 -11.65 4.78
C LEU A 24 13.49 -12.42 6.09
N THR A 25 14.25 -11.99 7.09
CA THR A 25 14.25 -12.56 8.43
C THR A 25 13.90 -11.48 9.45
N LYS A 26 13.07 -11.84 10.44
CA LYS A 26 12.77 -11.01 11.59
C LYS A 26 12.81 -11.83 12.86
N ILE A 27 13.69 -11.44 13.77
CA ILE A 27 13.82 -11.98 15.11
C ILE A 27 13.48 -10.87 16.12
N TYR A 28 12.59 -11.16 17.07
CA TYR A 28 12.23 -10.29 18.18
C TYR A 28 12.88 -10.82 19.46
N ASN A 29 13.43 -9.91 20.28
CA ASN A 29 13.99 -10.21 21.59
C ASN A 29 14.97 -11.41 21.57
N ASP A 30 15.81 -11.46 20.55
CA ASP A 30 16.89 -12.44 20.32
C ASP A 30 16.45 -13.93 20.30
N SER A 31 15.16 -14.21 20.37
CA SER A 31 14.67 -15.61 20.43
C SER A 31 13.44 -15.89 19.56
N PHE A 32 12.48 -14.97 19.43
CA PHE A 32 11.28 -15.22 18.65
C PHE A 32 11.48 -14.88 17.17
N LYS A 33 11.64 -15.92 16.35
CA LYS A 33 11.77 -15.78 14.89
C LYS A 33 10.38 -15.65 14.26
N ALA A 34 9.96 -14.41 13.94
CA ALA A 34 8.68 -14.11 13.30
C ALA A 34 8.70 -14.35 11.79
N LEU A 35 9.87 -14.17 11.14
CA LEU A 35 10.10 -14.46 9.73
C LEU A 35 11.44 -15.21 9.60
N ASP A 36 11.47 -16.25 8.77
CA ASP A 36 12.63 -17.12 8.57
C ASP A 36 12.99 -17.21 7.09
N GLY A 37 13.74 -16.22 6.58
CA GLY A 37 14.31 -16.22 5.24
C GLY A 37 13.26 -16.22 4.12
N ILE A 38 12.09 -15.56 4.29
CA ILE A 38 11.06 -15.56 3.25
C ILE A 38 11.50 -14.78 2.02
N SER A 39 11.16 -15.31 0.84
CA SER A 39 11.42 -14.66 -0.45
C SER A 39 10.17 -14.73 -1.31
N LEU A 40 9.80 -13.60 -1.92
CA LEU A 40 8.68 -13.51 -2.86
C LEU A 40 8.84 -12.32 -3.79
N ASP A 41 8.31 -12.43 -4.98
CA ASP A 41 8.20 -11.35 -5.95
C ASP A 41 6.74 -11.19 -6.38
N VAL A 42 6.27 -9.93 -6.40
CA VAL A 42 4.95 -9.55 -6.92
C VAL A 42 5.16 -8.75 -8.19
N ARG A 43 4.55 -9.17 -9.30
CA ARG A 43 4.67 -8.48 -10.58
C ARG A 43 3.81 -7.23 -10.62
N GLN A 44 4.14 -6.33 -11.52
CA GLN A 44 3.29 -5.16 -11.78
C GLN A 44 1.95 -5.60 -12.37
N GLY A 45 0.85 -5.09 -11.77
CA GLY A 45 -0.51 -5.43 -12.18
C GLY A 45 -1.08 -6.71 -11.59
N ASP A 46 -0.30 -7.47 -10.81
CA ASP A 46 -0.81 -8.65 -10.13
C ASP A 46 -1.69 -8.27 -8.94
N PHE A 47 -2.70 -9.11 -8.70
CA PHE A 47 -3.40 -9.19 -7.43
C PHE A 47 -2.80 -10.34 -6.62
N PHE A 48 -2.07 -10.00 -5.55
CA PHE A 48 -1.35 -10.96 -4.72
C PHE A 48 -1.97 -11.04 -3.32
N ALA A 49 -2.21 -12.25 -2.81
CA ALA A 49 -2.72 -12.48 -1.47
C ALA A 49 -1.70 -13.21 -0.60
N LEU A 50 -1.37 -12.62 0.55
CA LEU A 50 -0.55 -13.25 1.58
C LEU A 50 -1.47 -13.97 2.58
N LEU A 51 -1.59 -15.28 2.45
CA LEU A 51 -2.46 -16.12 3.28
C LEU A 51 -1.67 -16.83 4.36
N GLY A 52 -2.31 -17.10 5.49
CA GLY A 52 -1.73 -17.86 6.60
C GLY A 52 -2.49 -17.64 7.90
N PRO A 53 -2.30 -18.50 8.92
CA PRO A 53 -2.92 -18.36 10.23
C PRO A 53 -2.43 -17.09 10.96
N ASN A 54 -3.07 -16.77 12.09
CA ASN A 54 -2.58 -15.73 12.98
C ASN A 54 -1.19 -16.12 13.50
N GLY A 55 -0.28 -15.17 13.57
CA GLY A 55 1.12 -15.43 13.92
C GLY A 55 2.02 -15.89 12.78
N ALA A 56 1.51 -16.11 11.55
CA ALA A 56 2.33 -16.52 10.40
C ALA A 56 3.26 -15.42 9.85
N GLY A 57 3.38 -14.27 10.51
CA GLY A 57 4.28 -13.20 10.09
C GLY A 57 3.73 -12.22 9.04
N LYS A 58 2.43 -12.32 8.67
CA LYS A 58 1.80 -11.44 7.67
C LYS A 58 1.95 -9.96 8.00
N SER A 59 1.46 -9.54 9.16
CA SER A 59 1.53 -8.13 9.61
C SER A 59 2.97 -7.68 9.87
N THR A 60 3.86 -8.60 10.29
CA THR A 60 5.29 -8.34 10.41
C THR A 60 5.90 -8.02 9.03
N THR A 61 5.57 -8.81 8.01
CA THR A 61 6.03 -8.59 6.64
C THR A 61 5.54 -7.23 6.11
N ILE A 62 4.23 -6.95 6.25
CA ILE A 62 3.64 -5.65 5.87
C ILE A 62 4.31 -4.51 6.64
N GLY A 63 4.51 -4.66 7.95
CA GLY A 63 5.17 -3.67 8.79
C GLY A 63 6.60 -3.37 8.33
N ILE A 64 7.35 -4.38 7.86
CA ILE A 64 8.71 -4.16 7.34
C ILE A 64 8.67 -3.46 5.97
N ILE A 65 7.77 -3.85 5.06
CA ILE A 65 7.59 -3.17 3.75
C ILE A 65 7.29 -1.68 3.97
N CYS A 66 6.48 -1.37 4.98
CA CYS A 66 6.09 0.01 5.33
C CYS A 66 7.13 0.72 6.21
N SER A 67 8.27 0.09 6.53
CA SER A 67 9.32 0.59 7.44
C SER A 67 8.81 0.93 8.85
N LEU A 68 7.71 0.34 9.28
CA LEU A 68 7.18 0.41 10.65
C LEU A 68 7.88 -0.59 11.58
N VAL A 69 8.40 -1.68 11.01
CA VAL A 69 9.16 -2.72 11.70
C VAL A 69 10.52 -2.85 11.03
N ARG A 70 11.58 -2.81 11.80
CA ARG A 70 12.95 -3.03 11.30
C ARG A 70 13.19 -4.53 11.09
N LYS A 71 13.62 -4.92 9.88
CA LYS A 71 14.04 -6.29 9.61
C LYS A 71 15.34 -6.65 10.34
N THR A 72 15.61 -7.95 10.52
CA THR A 72 16.88 -8.45 11.02
C THR A 72 17.85 -8.69 9.88
N GLU A 73 17.39 -9.41 8.81
CA GLU A 73 18.18 -9.72 7.62
C GLU A 73 17.32 -9.66 6.37
N GLY A 74 17.97 -9.77 5.20
CA GLY A 74 17.31 -9.78 3.89
C GLY A 74 17.17 -8.40 3.26
N THR A 75 16.54 -8.34 2.09
CA THR A 75 16.31 -7.09 1.35
C THR A 75 14.86 -7.00 0.88
N ILE A 76 14.36 -5.77 0.81
CA ILE A 76 13.04 -5.47 0.23
C ILE A 76 13.19 -4.29 -0.72
N SER A 77 12.63 -4.41 -1.92
CA SER A 77 12.53 -3.30 -2.85
C SER A 77 11.11 -3.16 -3.41
N VAL A 78 10.69 -1.92 -3.59
CA VAL A 78 9.41 -1.55 -4.21
C VAL A 78 9.72 -0.76 -5.47
N PHE A 79 9.35 -1.30 -6.64
CA PHE A 79 9.71 -0.74 -7.94
C PHE A 79 11.21 -0.40 -8.02
N GLN A 80 12.07 -1.31 -7.55
CA GLN A 80 13.54 -1.20 -7.47
C GLN A 80 14.08 -0.21 -6.41
N HIS A 81 13.24 0.51 -5.69
CA HIS A 81 13.66 1.34 -4.56
C HIS A 81 13.79 0.47 -3.30
N ASP A 82 15.00 0.37 -2.78
CA ASP A 82 15.26 -0.35 -1.51
C ASP A 82 14.59 0.39 -0.35
N VAL A 83 13.83 -0.32 0.47
CA VAL A 83 13.06 0.31 1.56
C VAL A 83 13.92 0.84 2.70
N ASP A 84 15.20 0.43 2.82
CA ASP A 84 16.10 0.95 3.83
C ASP A 84 16.98 2.08 3.30
N GLN A 85 17.41 2.00 2.03
CA GLN A 85 18.35 2.95 1.44
C GLN A 85 17.65 4.12 0.75
N ASP A 86 16.48 3.88 0.13
CA ASP A 86 15.70 4.88 -0.59
C ASP A 86 14.22 4.84 -0.15
N PHE A 87 14.02 4.90 1.17
CA PHE A 87 12.69 4.83 1.78
C PHE A 87 11.76 5.93 1.27
N SER A 88 12.27 7.14 1.04
CA SER A 88 11.45 8.26 0.56
C SER A 88 10.79 7.94 -0.78
N SER A 89 11.56 7.42 -1.75
CA SER A 89 11.03 7.03 -3.06
C SER A 89 10.08 5.83 -2.95
N ALA A 90 10.46 4.81 -2.19
CA ALA A 90 9.63 3.64 -1.95
C ALA A 90 8.27 4.02 -1.32
N LYS A 91 8.27 4.88 -0.29
CA LYS A 91 7.07 5.35 0.42
C LYS A 91 6.06 6.02 -0.51
N HIS A 92 6.51 6.83 -1.46
CA HIS A 92 5.61 7.50 -2.41
C HIS A 92 4.90 6.52 -3.37
N LEU A 93 5.46 5.32 -3.53
CA LEU A 93 4.89 4.27 -4.38
C LEU A 93 3.93 3.33 -3.64
N ILE A 94 3.87 3.42 -2.30
CA ILE A 94 3.09 2.50 -1.46
C ILE A 94 1.88 3.21 -0.86
N GLY A 95 0.68 2.67 -1.08
CA GLY A 95 -0.53 2.98 -0.31
C GLY A 95 -0.82 1.85 0.66
N VAL A 96 -1.15 2.18 1.91
CA VAL A 96 -1.42 1.18 2.94
C VAL A 96 -2.78 1.40 3.56
N VAL A 97 -3.58 0.35 3.61
CA VAL A 97 -4.85 0.29 4.35
C VAL A 97 -4.65 -0.64 5.53
N PRO A 98 -4.39 -0.13 6.74
CA PRO A 98 -4.20 -0.95 7.92
C PRO A 98 -5.50 -1.60 8.38
N GLN A 99 -5.40 -2.60 9.24
CA GLN A 99 -6.52 -3.31 9.81
C GLN A 99 -7.43 -2.38 10.62
N GLU A 100 -6.84 -1.56 11.49
CA GLU A 100 -7.57 -0.65 12.37
C GLU A 100 -7.81 0.73 11.73
N PHE A 101 -8.92 1.39 12.14
CA PHE A 101 -9.21 2.76 11.74
C PHE A 101 -8.29 3.73 12.50
N ASN A 102 -7.35 4.33 11.81
CA ASN A 102 -6.33 5.22 12.37
C ASN A 102 -6.43 6.67 11.86
N PHE A 103 -7.64 7.19 11.75
CA PHE A 103 -7.91 8.59 11.45
C PHE A 103 -8.71 9.25 12.59
N ASN A 104 -8.63 10.57 12.67
CA ASN A 104 -9.39 11.33 13.67
C ASN A 104 -10.89 11.26 13.36
N GLN A 105 -11.67 10.69 14.28
CA GLN A 105 -13.10 10.49 14.12
C GLN A 105 -13.92 11.79 14.15
N PHE A 106 -13.34 12.90 14.61
CA PHE A 106 -13.95 14.22 14.63
C PHE A 106 -13.61 15.06 13.40
N GLU A 107 -12.86 14.52 12.45
CA GLU A 107 -12.61 15.15 11.17
C GLU A 107 -13.59 14.69 10.09
N LYS A 108 -13.74 15.50 9.06
CA LYS A 108 -14.56 15.18 7.89
C LYS A 108 -13.77 14.33 6.89
N PRO A 109 -14.41 13.42 6.14
CA PRO A 109 -13.77 12.64 5.10
C PRO A 109 -12.90 13.46 4.13
N ILE A 110 -13.40 14.61 3.68
CA ILE A 110 -12.66 15.46 2.74
C ILE A 110 -11.39 16.03 3.38
N ASP A 111 -11.46 16.46 4.64
CA ASP A 111 -10.33 17.06 5.35
C ASP A 111 -9.25 16.00 5.64
N ILE A 112 -9.66 14.78 6.01
CA ILE A 112 -8.76 13.63 6.20
C ILE A 112 -7.95 13.36 4.93
N LEU A 113 -8.61 13.39 3.74
CA LEU A 113 -7.92 13.14 2.48
C LEU A 113 -6.97 14.28 2.12
N ILE A 114 -7.38 15.53 2.28
CA ILE A 114 -6.54 16.71 1.98
C ILE A 114 -5.32 16.72 2.91
N THR A 115 -5.52 16.47 4.20
CA THR A 115 -4.42 16.37 5.19
C THR A 115 -3.46 15.26 4.81
N GLN A 116 -3.97 14.07 4.46
CA GLN A 116 -3.14 12.96 4.01
C GLN A 116 -2.32 13.30 2.76
N ALA A 117 -2.92 13.97 1.78
CA ALA A 117 -2.21 14.43 0.58
C ALA A 117 -1.07 15.40 0.94
N GLY A 118 -1.28 16.26 1.94
CA GLY A 118 -0.26 17.18 2.46
C GLY A 118 0.98 16.47 2.98
N TYR A 119 0.86 15.31 3.63
CA TYR A 119 2.01 14.49 4.06
C TYR A 119 2.87 13.97 2.90
N PHE A 120 2.31 13.91 1.70
CA PHE A 120 3.03 13.56 0.47
C PHE A 120 3.45 14.80 -0.34
N GLY A 121 3.34 16.01 0.21
CA GLY A 121 3.74 17.26 -0.45
C GLY A 121 2.81 17.67 -1.60
N ILE A 122 1.59 17.14 -1.67
CA ILE A 122 0.62 17.45 -2.72
C ILE A 122 -0.06 18.78 -2.40
N LYS A 123 -0.05 19.72 -3.34
CA LYS A 123 -0.69 21.04 -3.19
C LYS A 123 -2.20 20.89 -2.94
N ALA A 124 -2.77 21.74 -2.08
CA ALA A 124 -4.17 21.68 -1.68
C ALA A 124 -5.16 21.71 -2.87
N SER A 125 -4.87 22.45 -3.92
CA SER A 125 -5.70 22.48 -5.14
C SER A 125 -5.77 21.10 -5.84
N ILE A 126 -4.65 20.38 -5.92
CA ILE A 126 -4.60 19.03 -6.47
C ILE A 126 -5.24 18.03 -5.51
N ALA A 127 -4.96 18.17 -4.21
CA ALA A 127 -5.52 17.32 -3.17
C ALA A 127 -7.04 17.35 -3.16
N SER A 128 -7.66 18.54 -3.32
CA SER A 128 -9.12 18.69 -3.37
C SER A 128 -9.73 17.94 -4.57
N VAL A 129 -9.12 18.04 -5.74
CA VAL A 129 -9.59 17.33 -6.95
C VAL A 129 -9.49 15.83 -6.78
N ARG A 130 -8.37 15.34 -6.22
CA ARG A 130 -8.19 13.91 -5.93
C ARG A 130 -9.14 13.42 -4.84
N ALA A 131 -9.36 14.20 -3.78
CA ALA A 131 -10.30 13.87 -2.72
C ALA A 131 -11.73 13.72 -3.27
N GLU A 132 -12.19 14.65 -4.10
CA GLU A 132 -13.47 14.54 -4.78
C GLU A 132 -13.56 13.26 -5.63
N LYS A 133 -12.54 13.00 -6.47
CA LYS A 133 -12.45 11.80 -7.30
C LYS A 133 -12.63 10.52 -6.48
N TYR A 134 -11.82 10.33 -5.44
CA TYR A 134 -11.83 9.09 -4.66
C TYR A 134 -13.06 8.96 -3.76
N LEU A 135 -13.57 10.06 -3.19
CA LEU A 135 -14.83 10.03 -2.42
C LEU A 135 -16.02 9.66 -3.31
N LYS A 136 -16.07 10.16 -4.57
CA LYS A 136 -17.11 9.75 -5.53
C LYS A 136 -16.98 8.28 -5.94
N GLN A 137 -15.77 7.84 -6.31
CA GLN A 137 -15.51 6.45 -6.71
C GLN A 137 -15.86 5.43 -5.62
N LEU A 138 -15.69 5.79 -4.36
CA LEU A 138 -15.94 4.93 -3.21
C LEU A 138 -17.32 5.17 -2.55
N GLY A 139 -18.20 5.97 -3.20
CA GLY A 139 -19.57 6.22 -2.74
C GLY A 139 -19.64 6.94 -1.39
N LEU A 140 -18.70 7.87 -1.13
CA LEU A 140 -18.62 8.65 0.10
C LEU A 140 -18.85 10.15 -0.11
N TRP A 141 -19.11 10.58 -1.35
CA TRP A 141 -19.18 12.01 -1.68
C TRP A 141 -20.26 12.75 -0.89
N GLU A 142 -21.44 12.14 -0.74
CA GLU A 142 -22.55 12.75 0.03
C GLU A 142 -22.25 12.87 1.53
N LYS A 143 -21.28 12.10 2.01
CA LYS A 143 -20.83 12.09 3.40
C LYS A 143 -19.52 12.88 3.63
N ARG A 144 -19.02 13.59 2.61
CA ARG A 144 -17.74 14.29 2.65
C ARG A 144 -17.60 15.31 3.77
N ASN A 145 -18.71 15.91 4.20
CA ASN A 145 -18.76 16.94 5.23
C ASN A 145 -19.30 16.45 6.60
N ASP A 146 -19.72 15.19 6.70
CA ASP A 146 -20.16 14.60 7.96
C ASP A 146 -18.92 14.29 8.83
N PHE A 147 -19.07 14.22 10.15
CA PHE A 147 -17.99 13.71 10.99
C PHE A 147 -17.76 12.21 10.73
N SER A 148 -16.49 11.80 10.63
CA SER A 148 -16.12 10.41 10.32
C SER A 148 -16.60 9.40 11.35
N ARG A 149 -16.85 9.82 12.60
CA ARG A 149 -17.47 8.97 13.64
C ARG A 149 -18.87 8.49 13.24
N ASN A 150 -19.61 9.26 12.45
CA ASN A 150 -20.98 8.97 12.02
C ASN A 150 -21.05 8.00 10.83
N LEU A 151 -19.89 7.61 10.25
CA LEU A 151 -19.81 6.66 9.16
C LEU A 151 -19.97 5.23 9.70
N SER A 152 -20.65 4.37 8.94
CA SER A 152 -20.68 2.92 9.20
C SER A 152 -19.28 2.30 9.09
N GLY A 153 -19.08 1.09 9.62
CA GLY A 153 -17.81 0.37 9.51
C GLY A 153 -17.33 0.22 8.06
N GLY A 154 -18.23 -0.18 7.16
CA GLY A 154 -17.93 -0.28 5.73
C GLY A 154 -17.60 1.07 5.07
N MET A 155 -18.27 2.16 5.49
CA MET A 155 -17.93 3.52 5.03
C MET A 155 -16.57 3.97 5.55
N LYS A 156 -16.23 3.68 6.81
CA LYS A 156 -14.92 3.94 7.38
C LYS A 156 -13.82 3.18 6.62
N ARG A 157 -14.08 1.90 6.27
CA ARG A 157 -13.14 1.10 5.47
C ARG A 157 -12.91 1.70 4.09
N ARG A 158 -13.97 2.13 3.41
CA ARG A 158 -13.86 2.83 2.12
C ARG A 158 -13.10 4.16 2.24
N LEU A 159 -13.28 4.90 3.33
CA LEU A 159 -12.50 6.12 3.60
C LEU A 159 -11.01 5.81 3.79
N MET A 160 -10.65 4.72 4.47
CA MET A 160 -9.26 4.26 4.58
C MET A 160 -8.64 3.95 3.22
N ILE A 161 -9.41 3.31 2.33
CA ILE A 161 -8.97 3.04 0.95
C ILE A 161 -8.77 4.37 0.20
N ALA A 162 -9.74 5.32 0.27
CA ALA A 162 -9.59 6.64 -0.34
C ALA A 162 -8.32 7.35 0.12
N ARG A 163 -8.04 7.28 1.43
CA ARG A 163 -6.85 7.87 2.04
C ARG A 163 -5.57 7.23 1.54
N ALA A 164 -5.54 5.91 1.39
CA ALA A 164 -4.38 5.20 0.84
C ALA A 164 -4.13 5.51 -0.64
N LEU A 165 -5.17 5.88 -1.40
CA LEU A 165 -5.08 6.17 -2.83
C LEU A 165 -4.79 7.65 -3.15
N ILE A 166 -4.88 8.57 -2.19
CA ILE A 166 -4.85 10.02 -2.44
C ILE A 166 -3.56 10.51 -3.11
N HIS A 167 -2.44 9.86 -2.84
CA HIS A 167 -1.15 10.17 -3.47
C HIS A 167 -0.86 9.35 -4.73
N GLU A 168 -1.85 8.56 -5.21
CA GLU A 168 -1.78 7.73 -6.43
C GLU A 168 -0.62 6.72 -6.40
N PRO A 169 -0.56 5.86 -5.37
CA PRO A 169 0.49 4.85 -5.24
C PRO A 169 0.44 3.83 -6.39
N LYS A 170 1.58 3.20 -6.68
CA LYS A 170 1.67 2.10 -7.66
C LYS A 170 1.48 0.71 -7.03
N LEU A 171 1.69 0.60 -5.71
CA LEU A 171 1.47 -0.60 -4.92
C LEU A 171 0.47 -0.30 -3.80
N LEU A 172 -0.64 -1.01 -3.74
CA LEU A 172 -1.61 -0.91 -2.65
C LEU A 172 -1.52 -2.16 -1.78
N ILE A 173 -1.31 -1.96 -0.49
CA ILE A 173 -1.25 -3.03 0.53
C ILE A 173 -2.50 -2.91 1.41
N LEU A 174 -3.23 -4.00 1.55
CA LEU A 174 -4.40 -4.11 2.42
C LEU A 174 -4.09 -5.12 3.52
N ASP A 175 -4.10 -4.67 4.77
CA ASP A 175 -3.93 -5.56 5.94
C ASP A 175 -5.32 -5.96 6.44
N GLU A 176 -5.67 -7.25 6.32
CA GLU A 176 -6.95 -7.84 6.66
C GLU A 176 -8.17 -7.04 6.12
N PRO A 177 -8.34 -6.94 4.79
CA PRO A 177 -9.35 -6.05 4.18
C PRO A 177 -10.81 -6.41 4.54
N THR A 178 -11.07 -7.64 4.98
CA THR A 178 -12.41 -8.15 5.35
C THR A 178 -12.72 -8.05 6.83
N ALA A 179 -11.77 -7.63 7.68
CA ALA A 179 -12.01 -7.44 9.10
C ALA A 179 -13.11 -6.39 9.33
N GLY A 180 -14.23 -6.80 9.96
CA GLY A 180 -15.38 -5.93 10.23
C GLY A 180 -16.32 -5.68 9.04
N VAL A 181 -16.22 -6.47 7.98
CA VAL A 181 -17.24 -6.55 6.93
C VAL A 181 -18.07 -7.79 7.20
N ASP A 182 -19.35 -7.62 7.57
CA ASP A 182 -20.31 -8.71 7.62
C ASP A 182 -20.47 -9.24 6.21
N ILE A 183 -19.96 -10.43 5.95
CA ILE A 183 -20.23 -11.17 4.74
C ILE A 183 -21.56 -11.88 5.00
N GLU A 184 -22.67 -11.26 4.59
CA GLU A 184 -23.92 -12.03 4.42
C GLU A 184 -23.69 -13.02 3.25
N LEU A 185 -23.61 -14.30 3.60
CA LEU A 185 -23.60 -15.42 2.66
C LEU A 185 -25.02 -15.74 2.21
#